data_6336c421e02ddbf5e88edde2c55c3151
#
_entry.id   6336c421e02ddbf5e88edde2c55c3151
#
_cell.length_a   1.000
_cell.length_b   1.000
_cell.length_c   1.000
_cell.angle_alpha   90.00
_cell.angle_beta   90.00
_cell.angle_gamma   90.00
#
_symmetry.space_group_name_H-M   'P 1'
#
loop_
_entity.id
_entity.type
_entity.pdbx_description
1 polymer ?
#
loop_
_entity_poly.entity_id
_entity_poly.type
_entity_poly.pdbx_seq_one_letter_code
_entity_poly.pdbx_strand_id
1 'polypeptide(L)'
;FPVQEARDLYLLGLNYCIRRLNAGEERFAREGLTLCQHGLASGQLAPEGAISRFTYRNAVAMALKEGELDWAEQFIHSYKEYLPLAHQESMYSFSLARLAYERRNYGQVLELLQKSEYEDLLLNLAAKTLLLKTYYELGE
;
A
#
# COMPACT_ATOMS: atom_id res chain seq x y z
N PHE A 1 24.91 -6.34 10.86
CA PHE A 1 23.94 -7.45 10.82
C PHE A 1 23.99 -8.17 9.48
N PRO A 2 23.84 -9.50 9.45
CA PRO A 2 23.58 -10.18 8.20
C PRO A 2 22.32 -9.59 7.53
N VAL A 3 22.30 -9.58 6.19
CA VAL A 3 21.20 -8.98 5.41
C VAL A 3 19.84 -9.54 5.81
N GLN A 4 19.76 -10.86 6.04
CA GLN A 4 18.51 -11.51 6.41
C GLN A 4 18.00 -11.05 7.77
N GLU A 5 18.88 -10.90 8.76
CA GLU A 5 18.48 -10.42 10.08
C GLU A 5 18.00 -8.98 10.04
N ALA A 6 18.67 -8.12 9.29
CA ALA A 6 18.24 -6.73 9.14
C ALA A 6 16.88 -6.63 8.48
N ARG A 7 16.63 -7.44 7.45
CA ARG A 7 15.33 -7.54 6.79
C ARG A 7 14.25 -7.98 7.77
N ASP A 8 14.53 -9.00 8.57
CA ASP A 8 13.57 -9.51 9.56
C ASP A 8 13.23 -8.46 10.60
N LEU A 9 14.21 -7.65 11.03
CA LEU A 9 13.97 -6.54 11.96
C LEU A 9 13.08 -5.47 11.36
N TYR A 10 13.28 -5.11 10.09
CA TYR A 10 12.39 -4.18 9.40
C TYR A 10 10.97 -4.71 9.32
N LEU A 11 10.81 -5.99 8.96
CA LEU A 11 9.49 -6.61 8.86
C LEU A 11 8.78 -6.68 10.21
N LEU A 12 9.51 -7.01 11.28
CA LEU A 12 8.96 -7.02 12.64
C LEU A 12 8.51 -5.62 13.06
N GLY A 13 9.34 -4.61 12.79
CA GLY A 13 9.01 -3.22 13.09
C GLY A 13 7.79 -2.73 12.33
N LEU A 14 7.71 -3.04 11.04
CA LEU A 14 6.55 -2.68 10.22
C LEU A 14 5.28 -3.36 10.72
N ASN A 15 5.35 -4.65 11.01
CA ASN A 15 4.19 -5.39 11.53
C ASN A 15 3.73 -4.82 12.87
N TYR A 16 4.66 -4.42 13.73
CA TYR A 16 4.32 -3.75 14.98
C TYR A 16 3.59 -2.44 14.73
N CYS A 17 4.11 -1.59 13.86
CA CYS A 17 3.49 -0.31 13.53
C CYS A 17 2.09 -0.50 12.94
N ILE A 18 1.90 -1.47 12.07
CA ILE A 18 0.60 -1.76 11.47
C ILE A 18 -0.40 -2.22 12.55
N ARG A 19 0.02 -3.09 13.46
CA ARG A 19 -0.89 -3.52 14.55
C ARG A 19 -1.30 -2.37 15.45
N ARG A 20 -0.36 -1.48 15.79
CA ARG A 20 -0.67 -0.31 16.63
C ARG A 20 -1.56 0.68 15.88
N LEU A 21 -1.31 0.87 14.60
CA LEU A 21 -2.15 1.72 13.75
C LEU A 21 -3.59 1.17 13.67
N ASN A 22 -3.72 -0.15 13.47
CA ASN A 22 -5.04 -0.80 13.43
C ASN A 22 -5.77 -0.74 14.78
N ALA A 23 -5.03 -0.59 15.88
CA ALA A 23 -5.59 -0.40 17.21
C ALA A 23 -5.98 1.06 17.51
N GLY A 24 -5.85 1.95 16.51
CA GLY A 24 -6.25 3.35 16.62
C GLY A 24 -5.13 4.31 17.01
N GLU A 25 -3.90 3.86 17.14
CA GLU A 25 -2.76 4.70 17.48
C GLU A 25 -2.14 5.30 16.22
N GLU A 26 -2.71 6.41 15.76
CA GLU A 26 -2.41 7.01 14.44
C GLU A 26 -0.96 7.46 14.26
N ARG A 27 -0.24 7.77 15.35
CA ARG A 27 1.19 8.15 15.27
C ARG A 27 2.05 7.08 14.62
N PHE A 28 1.63 5.82 14.69
CA PHE A 28 2.39 4.71 14.11
C PHE A 28 2.36 4.67 12.58
N ALA A 29 1.48 5.45 11.95
CA ALA A 29 1.53 5.62 10.50
C ALA A 29 2.83 6.33 10.10
N ARG A 30 3.22 7.39 10.80
CA ARG A 30 4.48 8.11 10.53
C ARG A 30 5.69 7.25 10.86
N GLU A 31 5.68 6.61 12.03
CA GLU A 31 6.80 5.75 12.42
C GLU A 31 6.98 4.59 11.46
N GLY A 32 5.89 3.94 11.06
CA GLY A 32 5.93 2.84 10.10
C GLY A 32 6.37 3.29 8.72
N LEU A 33 5.90 4.44 8.27
CA LEU A 33 6.31 4.98 6.96
C LEU A 33 7.79 5.32 6.95
N THR A 34 8.31 5.96 8.00
CA THR A 34 9.73 6.28 8.11
C THR A 34 10.57 5.01 8.08
N LEU A 35 10.16 4.00 8.84
CA LEU A 35 10.83 2.70 8.86
C LEU A 35 10.83 2.05 7.48
N CYS A 36 9.70 2.10 6.80
CA CYS A 36 9.56 1.57 5.45
C CYS A 36 10.48 2.29 4.46
N GLN A 37 10.53 3.62 4.52
CA GLN A 37 11.39 4.42 3.66
C GLN A 37 12.87 4.08 3.88
N HIS A 38 13.30 3.91 5.13
CA HIS A 38 14.66 3.49 5.45
C HIS A 38 14.95 2.08 4.92
N GLY A 39 14.04 1.15 5.11
CA GLY A 39 14.20 -0.22 4.64
C GLY A 39 14.27 -0.33 3.13
N LEU A 40 13.51 0.50 2.42
CA LEU A 40 13.57 0.55 0.95
C LEU A 40 14.87 1.20 0.47
N ALA A 41 15.29 2.30 1.09
CA ALA A 41 16.52 3.00 0.71
C ALA A 41 17.76 2.13 0.91
N SER A 42 17.77 1.28 1.94
CA SER A 42 18.86 0.36 2.22
C SER A 42 18.80 -0.94 1.40
N GLY A 43 17.71 -1.14 0.64
CA GLY A 43 17.48 -2.35 -0.15
C GLY A 43 16.97 -3.54 0.65
N GLN A 44 16.75 -3.39 1.95
CA GLN A 44 16.43 -4.51 2.84
C GLN A 44 14.99 -4.97 2.73
N LEU A 45 14.07 -4.07 2.40
CA LEU A 45 12.66 -4.42 2.21
C LEU A 45 12.33 -4.86 0.79
N ALA A 46 13.21 -4.61 -0.16
CA ALA A 46 13.03 -5.05 -1.55
C ALA A 46 14.31 -5.67 -2.08
N PRO A 47 14.81 -6.76 -1.44
CA PRO A 47 16.06 -7.38 -1.84
C PRO A 47 15.91 -8.04 -3.20
N GLU A 48 16.98 -7.94 -4.02
CA GLU A 48 17.04 -8.62 -5.33
C GLU A 48 15.88 -8.27 -6.27
N GLY A 49 15.32 -7.07 -6.14
CA GLY A 49 14.24 -6.61 -7.00
C GLY A 49 12.87 -7.20 -6.69
N ALA A 50 12.66 -7.70 -5.47
CA ALA A 50 11.40 -8.29 -5.05
C ALA A 50 10.85 -7.62 -3.79
N ILE A 51 9.56 -7.30 -3.77
CA ILE A 51 8.86 -6.78 -2.61
C ILE A 51 7.63 -7.63 -2.31
N SER A 52 7.37 -7.88 -1.02
CA SER A 52 6.16 -8.55 -0.59
C SER A 52 4.93 -7.71 -0.90
N ARG A 53 3.84 -8.33 -1.36
CA ARG A 53 2.56 -7.63 -1.56
C ARG A 53 2.05 -6.98 -0.27
N PHE A 54 2.35 -7.56 0.89
CA PHE A 54 1.97 -7.00 2.19
C PHE A 54 2.76 -5.74 2.50
N THR A 55 4.07 -5.74 2.26
CA THR A 55 4.91 -4.55 2.43
C THR A 55 4.47 -3.44 1.48
N TYR A 56 4.22 -3.75 0.23
CA TYR A 56 3.73 -2.80 -0.78
C TYR A 56 2.43 -2.15 -0.31
N ARG A 57 1.45 -2.97 0.07
CA ARG A 57 0.14 -2.48 0.51
C ARG A 57 0.24 -1.62 1.78
N ASN A 58 1.05 -2.05 2.75
CA ASN A 58 1.23 -1.33 4.00
C ASN A 58 1.95 0.00 3.79
N ALA A 59 2.95 0.05 2.92
CA ALA A 59 3.64 1.29 2.58
C ALA A 59 2.67 2.31 2.00
N VAL A 60 1.82 1.89 1.07
CA VAL A 60 0.79 2.76 0.48
C VAL A 60 -0.17 3.23 1.57
N ALA A 61 -0.68 2.31 2.40
CA ALA A 61 -1.64 2.66 3.45
C ALA A 61 -1.08 3.71 4.40
N MET A 62 0.16 3.54 4.87
CA MET A 62 0.80 4.49 5.78
C MET A 62 1.06 5.84 5.11
N ALA A 63 1.50 5.84 3.86
CA ALA A 63 1.74 7.07 3.12
C ALA A 63 0.46 7.87 2.92
N LEU A 64 -0.63 7.20 2.55
CA LEU A 64 -1.92 7.86 2.38
C LEU A 64 -2.46 8.41 3.71
N LYS A 65 -2.30 7.66 4.79
CA LYS A 65 -2.70 8.09 6.13
C LYS A 65 -1.96 9.36 6.55
N GLU A 66 -0.67 9.47 6.19
CA GLU A 66 0.16 10.63 6.52
C GLU A 66 0.03 11.78 5.52
N GLY A 67 -0.77 11.63 4.47
CA GLY A 67 -0.91 12.65 3.45
C GLY A 67 0.29 12.78 2.52
N GLU A 68 1.18 11.79 2.51
CA GLU A 68 2.36 11.75 1.63
C GLU A 68 1.98 11.21 0.25
N LEU A 69 1.08 11.94 -0.43
CA LEU A 69 0.46 11.43 -1.66
C LEU A 69 1.44 11.33 -2.83
N ASP A 70 2.36 12.29 -2.95
CA ASP A 70 3.35 12.26 -4.02
C ASP A 70 4.35 11.13 -3.84
N TRP A 71 4.78 10.88 -2.60
CA TRP A 71 5.62 9.74 -2.30
C TRP A 71 4.90 8.43 -2.60
N ALA A 72 3.62 8.33 -2.21
CA ALA A 72 2.81 7.16 -2.49
C ALA A 72 2.73 6.87 -3.99
N GLU A 73 2.50 7.91 -4.80
CA GLU A 73 2.43 7.76 -6.25
C GLU A 73 3.73 7.23 -6.83
N GLN A 74 4.86 7.83 -6.43
CA GLN A 74 6.16 7.38 -6.88
C GLN A 74 6.45 5.94 -6.45
N PHE A 75 6.12 5.60 -5.21
CA PHE A 75 6.31 4.25 -4.69
C PHE A 75 5.48 3.23 -5.48
N ILE A 76 4.20 3.52 -5.71
CA ILE A 76 3.28 2.63 -6.43
C ILE A 76 3.85 2.30 -7.82
N HIS A 77 4.30 3.32 -8.56
CA HIS A 77 4.85 3.12 -9.90
C HIS A 77 6.22 2.44 -9.87
N SER A 78 7.11 2.86 -8.98
CA SER A 78 8.49 2.39 -8.96
C SER A 78 8.62 0.94 -8.54
N TYR A 79 7.74 0.48 -7.65
CA TYR A 79 7.83 -0.88 -7.09
C TYR A 79 6.82 -1.86 -7.66
N LYS A 80 6.04 -1.47 -8.66
CA LYS A 80 5.08 -2.38 -9.30
C LYS A 80 5.74 -3.67 -9.78
N GLU A 81 6.85 -3.53 -10.51
CA GLU A 81 7.54 -4.67 -11.10
C GLU A 81 8.29 -5.52 -10.07
N TYR A 82 8.46 -5.02 -8.86
CA TYR A 82 9.04 -5.77 -7.74
C TYR A 82 8.04 -6.76 -7.12
N LEU A 83 6.74 -6.56 -7.38
CA LEU A 83 5.69 -7.46 -6.88
C LEU A 83 5.73 -8.81 -7.58
N PRO A 84 5.30 -9.89 -6.89
CA PRO A 84 5.06 -11.16 -7.57
C PRO A 84 4.16 -10.98 -8.79
N LEU A 85 4.53 -11.61 -9.91
CA LEU A 85 3.85 -11.40 -11.20
C LEU A 85 2.33 -11.58 -11.11
N ALA A 86 1.89 -12.59 -10.36
CA ALA A 86 0.46 -12.89 -10.20
C ALA A 86 -0.32 -11.76 -9.53
N HIS A 87 0.35 -10.87 -8.79
CA HIS A 87 -0.30 -9.80 -8.01
C HIS A 87 -0.03 -8.40 -8.56
N GLN A 88 0.79 -8.25 -9.59
CA GLN A 88 1.21 -6.93 -10.07
C GLN A 88 0.04 -6.05 -10.47
N GLU A 89 -0.81 -6.51 -11.38
CA GLU A 89 -1.88 -5.67 -11.90
C GLU A 89 -2.94 -5.35 -10.86
N SER A 90 -3.36 -6.33 -10.06
CA SER A 90 -4.40 -6.10 -9.05
C SER A 90 -3.92 -5.18 -7.93
N MET A 91 -2.71 -5.39 -7.43
CA MET A 91 -2.15 -4.53 -6.37
C MET A 91 -1.88 -3.12 -6.86
N TYR A 92 -1.36 -3.00 -8.08
CA TYR A 92 -1.09 -1.71 -8.71
C TYR A 92 -2.39 -0.91 -8.90
N SER A 93 -3.40 -1.52 -9.52
CA SER A 93 -4.68 -0.86 -9.78
C SER A 93 -5.40 -0.47 -8.49
N PHE A 94 -5.40 -1.37 -7.50
CA PHE A 94 -6.03 -1.08 -6.21
C PHE A 94 -5.31 0.07 -5.49
N SER A 95 -3.99 0.07 -5.50
CA SER A 95 -3.19 1.13 -4.85
C SER A 95 -3.40 2.48 -5.53
N LEU A 96 -3.45 2.52 -6.86
CA LEU A 96 -3.78 3.75 -7.60
C LEU A 96 -5.20 4.22 -7.30
N ALA A 97 -6.15 3.29 -7.15
CA ALA A 97 -7.53 3.65 -6.80
C ALA A 97 -7.60 4.29 -5.41
N ARG A 98 -6.86 3.76 -4.44
CA ARG A 98 -6.78 4.34 -3.10
C ARG A 98 -6.18 5.75 -3.14
N LEU A 99 -5.12 5.94 -3.92
CA LEU A 99 -4.51 7.25 -4.11
C LEU A 99 -5.49 8.23 -4.74
N ALA A 100 -6.19 7.81 -5.79
CA ALA A 100 -7.20 8.62 -6.45
C ALA A 100 -8.33 9.01 -5.49
N TYR A 101 -8.75 8.08 -4.62
CA TYR A 101 -9.75 8.38 -3.60
C TYR A 101 -9.29 9.49 -2.65
N GLU A 102 -8.05 9.40 -2.16
CA GLU A 102 -7.51 10.44 -1.28
C GLU A 102 -7.37 11.79 -1.98
N ARG A 103 -7.12 11.79 -3.28
CA ARG A 103 -7.10 13.00 -4.10
C ARG A 103 -8.49 13.47 -4.53
N ARG A 104 -9.53 12.79 -4.10
CA ARG A 104 -10.94 13.07 -4.44
C ARG A 104 -11.23 12.97 -5.94
N ASN A 105 -10.44 12.18 -6.66
CA ASN A 105 -10.67 11.87 -8.07
C ASN A 105 -11.50 10.58 -8.17
N TYR A 106 -12.79 10.68 -7.84
CA TYR A 106 -13.65 9.52 -7.71
C TYR A 106 -13.96 8.84 -9.04
N GLY A 107 -14.00 9.60 -10.14
CA GLY A 107 -14.14 9.01 -11.47
C GLY A 107 -13.02 8.04 -11.79
N GLN A 108 -11.79 8.40 -11.45
CA GLN A 108 -10.63 7.53 -11.65
C GLN A 108 -10.69 6.28 -10.76
N VAL A 109 -11.20 6.42 -9.53
CA VAL A 109 -11.40 5.26 -8.64
C VAL A 109 -12.28 4.22 -9.32
N LEU A 110 -13.44 4.65 -9.83
CA LEU A 110 -14.38 3.75 -10.50
C LEU A 110 -13.75 3.09 -11.72
N GLU A 111 -13.06 3.88 -12.54
CA GLU A 111 -12.40 3.38 -13.73
C GLU A 111 -11.35 2.31 -13.40
N LEU A 112 -10.51 2.56 -12.40
CA LEU A 112 -9.45 1.62 -12.00
C LEU A 112 -10.02 0.33 -11.42
N LEU A 113 -11.04 0.43 -10.55
CA LEU A 113 -11.60 -0.74 -9.88
C LEU A 113 -12.46 -1.61 -10.80
N GLN A 114 -13.10 -1.02 -11.81
CA GLN A 114 -13.92 -1.76 -12.76
C GLN A 114 -13.11 -2.59 -13.76
N LYS A 115 -11.88 -2.17 -14.04
CA LYS A 115 -11.02 -2.85 -15.03
C LYS A 115 -10.26 -4.04 -14.46
N SER A 116 -10.20 -4.17 -13.14
CA SER A 116 -9.34 -5.14 -12.48
C SER A 116 -10.15 -6.30 -11.92
N GLU A 117 -9.63 -7.51 -12.13
CA GLU A 117 -10.13 -8.69 -11.45
C GLU A 117 -9.28 -8.92 -10.21
N TYR A 118 -9.94 -9.21 -9.09
CA TYR A 118 -9.27 -9.42 -7.82
C TYR A 118 -9.46 -10.87 -7.39
N GLU A 119 -8.44 -11.67 -7.58
CA GLU A 119 -8.46 -13.10 -7.22
C GLU A 119 -8.33 -13.30 -5.71
N ASP A 120 -7.63 -12.38 -5.03
CA ASP A 120 -7.47 -12.42 -3.58
C ASP A 120 -8.77 -11.95 -2.91
N LEU A 121 -9.34 -12.79 -2.04
CA LEU A 121 -10.61 -12.49 -1.37
C LEU A 121 -10.53 -11.19 -0.55
N LEU A 122 -9.44 -10.99 0.21
CA LEU A 122 -9.29 -9.79 1.05
C LEU A 122 -9.16 -8.55 0.19
N LEU A 123 -8.40 -8.61 -0.89
CA LEU A 123 -8.26 -7.48 -1.81
C LEU A 123 -9.58 -7.19 -2.52
N ASN A 124 -10.33 -8.21 -2.90
CA ASN A 124 -11.66 -8.05 -3.51
C ASN A 124 -12.63 -7.35 -2.55
N LEU A 125 -12.64 -7.76 -1.27
CA LEU A 125 -13.47 -7.10 -0.25
C LEU A 125 -13.05 -5.65 -0.05
N ALA A 126 -11.76 -5.37 -0.01
CA ALA A 126 -11.22 -4.02 0.12
C ALA A 126 -11.61 -3.15 -1.08
N ALA A 127 -11.54 -3.70 -2.29
CA ALA A 127 -11.94 -2.99 -3.51
C ALA A 127 -13.43 -2.66 -3.49
N LYS A 128 -14.28 -3.60 -3.08
CA LYS A 128 -15.72 -3.36 -2.96
C LYS A 128 -16.05 -2.33 -1.90
N THR A 129 -15.33 -2.33 -0.77
CA THR A 129 -15.49 -1.31 0.26
C THR A 129 -15.13 0.06 -0.29
N LEU A 130 -14.04 0.16 -1.05
CA LEU A 130 -13.63 1.41 -1.67
C LEU A 130 -14.65 1.89 -2.70
N LEU A 131 -15.24 0.98 -3.48
CA LEU A 131 -16.33 1.31 -4.41
C LEU A 131 -17.52 1.91 -3.68
N LEU A 132 -17.96 1.29 -2.58
CA LEU A 132 -19.09 1.79 -1.79
C LEU A 132 -18.80 3.19 -1.24
N LYS A 133 -17.62 3.42 -0.70
CA LYS A 133 -17.22 4.73 -0.21
C LYS A 133 -17.22 5.77 -1.33
N THR A 134 -16.76 5.38 -2.52
CA THR A 134 -16.70 6.26 -3.69
C THR A 134 -18.10 6.64 -4.16
N TYR A 135 -19.01 5.67 -4.25
CA TYR A 135 -20.41 5.95 -4.60
C TYR A 135 -21.06 6.88 -3.58
N TYR A 136 -20.78 6.68 -2.30
CA TYR A 136 -21.27 7.56 -1.26
C TYR A 136 -20.79 9.00 -1.47
N GLU A 137 -19.50 9.19 -1.77
CA GLU A 137 -18.93 10.52 -2.01
C GLU A 137 -19.52 11.17 -3.28
N LEU A 138 -19.90 10.37 -4.28
CA LEU A 138 -20.55 10.84 -5.50
C LEU A 138 -22.04 11.13 -5.33
N GLY A 139 -22.63 10.81 -4.18
CA GLY A 139 -24.05 11.04 -3.90
C GLY A 139 -24.99 9.98 -4.47
N GLU A 140 -24.44 8.82 -4.81
CA GLU A 140 -25.19 7.68 -5.31
C GLU A 140 -25.36 6.61 -4.23
#